data_95a6e6a64b5c426ba1047ee8367013c5
#
_entry.id   95a6e6a64b5c426ba1047ee8367013c5
#
_cell.length_a   1.000
_cell.length_b   1.000
_cell.length_c   1.000
_cell.angle_alpha   90.00
_cell.angle_beta   90.00
_cell.angle_gamma   90.00
#
_symmetry.space_group_name_H-M   'P 1'
#
loop_
_entity.id
_entity.type
_entity.pdbx_description
1 polymer ?
#
loop_
_entity_poly.entity_id
_entity_poly.type
_entity_poly.pdbx_seq_one_letter_code
_entity_poly.pdbx_strand_id
1 'polypeptide(L)'
;AETNILIVVVKGVPLKGKLDKIEFDGKSVNVVDYKTGDIDKARPKIKPPHDKDPNGGDYWRQAVFYKILIDNYPSKDWEAISATFDFIEPDKKKEYRKEKIVITPADIETVTQQIVRVWEKIQNREFYIGCGKEDCHWCNFVKTNEMAVALHELEEEESEP
;
A
#
# COMPACT_ATOMS: atom_id res chain seq x y z
N ALA A 1 11.16 -20.78 -2.75
CA ALA A 1 10.32 -19.84 -3.47
C ALA A 1 11.16 -18.59 -3.73
N GLU A 2 11.46 -18.31 -4.98
CA GLU A 2 12.20 -17.09 -5.34
C GLU A 2 11.28 -15.90 -5.08
N THR A 3 11.80 -14.94 -4.35
CA THR A 3 11.15 -13.66 -4.12
C THR A 3 11.13 -12.88 -5.43
N ASN A 4 9.99 -12.82 -6.09
CA ASN A 4 9.83 -12.06 -7.32
C ASN A 4 9.78 -10.56 -7.00
N ILE A 5 10.86 -9.84 -7.31
CA ILE A 5 10.88 -8.39 -7.24
C ILE A 5 10.56 -7.85 -8.64
N LEU A 6 9.46 -7.13 -8.77
CA LEU A 6 9.07 -6.46 -9.99
C LEU A 6 9.41 -4.98 -9.92
N ILE A 7 9.98 -4.46 -11.00
CA ILE A 7 10.27 -3.03 -11.16
C ILE A 7 9.63 -2.60 -12.48
N VAL A 8 8.74 -1.63 -12.41
CA VAL A 8 7.96 -1.13 -13.55
C VAL A 8 7.84 0.40 -13.50
N VAL A 9 7.47 1.02 -14.62
CA VAL A 9 7.14 2.44 -14.68
C VAL A 9 5.70 2.59 -15.14
N VAL A 10 4.87 3.24 -14.34
CA VAL A 10 3.45 3.45 -14.63
C VAL A 10 3.13 4.94 -14.56
N LYS A 11 2.62 5.52 -15.66
CA LYS A 11 2.38 6.98 -15.76
C LYS A 11 3.58 7.85 -15.35
N GLY A 12 4.81 7.39 -15.68
CA GLY A 12 6.04 8.08 -15.31
C GLY A 12 6.51 7.86 -13.87
N VAL A 13 5.78 7.09 -13.07
CA VAL A 13 6.13 6.78 -11.68
C VAL A 13 6.89 5.46 -11.63
N PRO A 14 8.12 5.42 -11.09
CA PRO A 14 8.84 4.18 -10.87
C PRO A 14 8.25 3.43 -9.67
N LEU A 15 7.84 2.20 -9.91
CA LEU A 15 7.23 1.34 -8.89
C LEU A 15 8.11 0.11 -8.68
N LYS A 16 8.18 -0.34 -7.43
CA LYS A 16 8.85 -1.58 -7.04
C LYS A 16 7.99 -2.34 -6.06
N GLY A 17 7.83 -3.64 -6.28
CA GLY A 17 7.11 -4.51 -5.37
C GLY A 17 7.75 -5.87 -5.25
N LYS A 18 7.54 -6.51 -4.10
CA LYS A 18 7.95 -7.86 -3.78
C LYS A 18 6.69 -8.70 -3.61
N LEU A 19 6.65 -9.85 -4.29
CA LEU A 19 5.54 -10.79 -4.26
C LEU A 19 5.95 -12.04 -3.48
N ASP A 20 5.10 -12.52 -2.59
CA ASP A 20 5.40 -13.73 -1.81
C ASP A 20 5.28 -14.98 -2.69
N LYS A 21 4.18 -15.09 -3.45
CA LYS A 21 3.93 -16.22 -4.35
C LYS A 21 3.10 -15.80 -5.56
N ILE A 22 3.40 -16.40 -6.69
CA ILE A 22 2.63 -16.26 -7.94
C ILE A 22 2.14 -17.65 -8.35
N GLU A 23 0.85 -17.78 -8.60
CA GLU A 23 0.21 -18.96 -9.13
C GLU A 23 -0.21 -18.70 -10.57
N PHE A 24 0.12 -19.62 -11.48
CA PHE A 24 -0.11 -19.48 -12.92
C PHE A 24 -1.22 -20.42 -13.39
N ASP A 25 -2.06 -19.88 -14.27
CA ASP A 25 -2.95 -20.64 -15.13
C ASP A 25 -2.78 -20.09 -16.57
N GLY A 26 -1.88 -20.70 -17.31
CA GLY A 26 -1.41 -20.14 -18.59
C GLY A 26 -0.73 -18.79 -18.41
N LYS A 27 -1.31 -17.74 -19.00
CA LYS A 27 -0.87 -16.34 -18.84
C LYS A 27 -1.52 -15.64 -17.63
N SER A 28 -2.62 -16.20 -17.14
CA SER A 28 -3.36 -15.67 -16.01
C SER A 28 -2.62 -15.92 -14.71
N VAL A 29 -2.60 -14.92 -13.84
CA VAL A 29 -1.86 -14.93 -12.60
C VAL A 29 -2.77 -14.64 -11.42
N ASN A 30 -2.68 -15.46 -10.38
CA ASN A 30 -3.16 -15.15 -9.04
C ASN A 30 -1.96 -14.87 -8.13
N VAL A 31 -1.93 -13.70 -7.52
CA VAL A 31 -0.91 -13.38 -6.52
C VAL A 31 -1.38 -13.89 -5.16
N VAL A 32 -0.51 -14.59 -4.44
CA VAL A 32 -0.78 -15.01 -3.06
C VAL A 32 0.15 -14.27 -2.14
N ASP A 33 -0.43 -13.62 -1.14
CA ASP A 33 0.28 -12.87 -0.10
C ASP A 33 -0.07 -13.47 1.26
N TYR A 34 0.95 -13.85 2.02
CA TYR A 34 0.76 -14.47 3.32
C TYR A 34 0.62 -13.42 4.42
N LYS A 35 -0.45 -13.53 5.20
CA LYS A 35 -0.76 -12.59 6.29
C LYS A 35 -0.69 -13.28 7.65
N THR A 36 0.07 -12.68 8.55
CA THR A 36 -0.02 -12.95 9.99
C THR A 36 -1.12 -12.09 10.60
N GLY A 37 -1.82 -12.63 11.60
CA GLY A 37 -2.81 -11.92 12.38
C GLY A 37 -4.26 -12.30 12.07
N ASP A 38 -5.16 -11.67 12.82
CA ASP A 38 -6.59 -11.99 12.89
C ASP A 38 -7.33 -11.49 11.64
N ILE A 39 -7.95 -12.39 10.91
CA ILE A 39 -8.75 -12.08 9.72
C ILE A 39 -9.93 -11.16 10.03
N ASP A 40 -10.56 -11.29 11.20
CA ASP A 40 -11.71 -10.44 11.53
C ASP A 40 -11.31 -8.96 11.63
N LYS A 41 -10.07 -8.68 12.08
CA LYS A 41 -9.48 -7.34 12.04
C LYS A 41 -9.04 -6.90 10.64
N ALA A 42 -8.80 -7.86 9.76
CA ALA A 42 -8.40 -7.59 8.38
C ALA A 42 -9.57 -7.29 7.43
N ARG A 43 -10.81 -7.69 7.78
CA ARG A 43 -12.00 -7.50 6.92
C ARG A 43 -12.21 -6.07 6.43
N PRO A 44 -12.06 -5.00 7.21
CA PRO A 44 -12.12 -3.64 6.67
C PRO A 44 -11.02 -3.33 5.67
N LYS A 45 -9.83 -3.92 5.84
CA LYS A 45 -8.64 -3.65 5.02
C LYS A 45 -8.75 -4.21 3.59
N ILE A 46 -9.64 -5.17 3.34
CA ILE A 46 -9.86 -5.77 2.02
C ILE A 46 -10.97 -5.10 1.20
N LYS A 47 -11.59 -4.06 1.75
CA LYS A 47 -12.71 -3.37 1.08
C LYS A 47 -12.21 -2.30 0.12
N PRO A 48 -12.87 -2.14 -1.05
CA PRO A 48 -12.62 -1.01 -1.94
C PRO A 48 -13.05 0.32 -1.30
N PRO A 49 -12.74 1.47 -1.93
CA PRO A 49 -13.18 2.78 -1.45
C PRO A 49 -14.69 2.85 -1.18
N HIS A 50 -15.05 3.54 -0.11
CA HIS A 50 -16.42 3.82 0.29
C HIS A 50 -16.46 5.11 1.13
N ASP A 51 -17.66 5.61 1.47
CA ASP A 51 -17.86 6.92 2.12
C ASP A 51 -17.01 7.14 3.39
N LYS A 52 -16.80 6.08 4.20
CA LYS A 52 -16.01 6.16 5.43
C LYS A 52 -14.50 5.94 5.21
N ASP A 53 -14.12 5.37 4.08
CA ASP A 53 -12.73 5.15 3.69
C ASP A 53 -12.57 5.40 2.17
N PRO A 54 -12.43 6.66 1.77
CA PRO A 54 -12.36 7.05 0.37
C PRO A 54 -11.09 6.55 -0.35
N ASN A 55 -10.09 6.11 0.39
CA ASN A 55 -8.87 5.55 -0.18
C ASN A 55 -8.93 4.02 -0.34
N GLY A 56 -9.93 3.37 0.26
CA GLY A 56 -10.02 1.92 0.35
C GLY A 56 -9.03 1.31 1.36
N GLY A 57 -9.26 0.07 1.73
CA GLY A 57 -8.45 -0.63 2.72
C GLY A 57 -7.03 -0.98 2.22
N ASP A 58 -6.10 -1.13 3.15
CA ASP A 58 -4.68 -1.35 2.84
C ASP A 58 -4.44 -2.62 2.00
N TYR A 59 -5.14 -3.70 2.31
CA TYR A 59 -4.99 -4.96 1.58
C TYR A 59 -5.63 -4.89 0.19
N TRP A 60 -6.79 -4.21 0.07
CA TRP A 60 -7.36 -3.97 -1.24
C TRP A 60 -6.40 -3.18 -2.13
N ARG A 61 -5.82 -2.07 -1.63
CA ARG A 61 -4.81 -1.31 -2.39
C ARG A 61 -3.60 -2.16 -2.74
N GLN A 62 -3.13 -3.00 -1.82
CA GLN A 62 -2.02 -3.92 -2.05
C GLN A 62 -2.33 -4.92 -3.17
N ALA A 63 -3.53 -5.50 -3.17
CA ALA A 63 -3.98 -6.41 -4.23
C ALA A 63 -3.97 -5.76 -5.62
N VAL A 64 -4.55 -4.55 -5.71
CA VAL A 64 -4.58 -3.77 -6.95
C VAL A 64 -3.17 -3.36 -7.38
N PHE A 65 -2.31 -2.98 -6.44
CA PHE A 65 -0.92 -2.66 -6.72
C PHE A 65 -0.15 -3.85 -7.31
N TYR A 66 -0.37 -5.05 -6.81
CA TYR A 66 0.21 -6.27 -7.39
C TYR A 66 -0.23 -6.49 -8.83
N LYS A 67 -1.50 -6.26 -9.15
CA LYS A 67 -1.97 -6.33 -10.53
C LYS A 67 -1.27 -5.29 -11.40
N ILE A 68 -1.16 -4.05 -10.94
CA ILE A 68 -0.47 -2.98 -11.66
C ILE A 68 1.00 -3.37 -11.95
N LEU A 69 1.69 -3.96 -10.98
CA LEU A 69 3.07 -4.42 -11.16
C LEU A 69 3.18 -5.52 -12.22
N ILE A 70 2.32 -6.54 -12.15
CA ILE A 70 2.36 -7.70 -13.03
C ILE A 70 2.00 -7.31 -14.46
N ASP A 71 0.90 -6.59 -14.65
CA ASP A 71 0.40 -6.22 -15.97
C ASP A 71 1.34 -5.24 -16.71
N ASN A 72 2.19 -4.51 -15.98
CA ASN A 72 3.19 -3.60 -16.54
C ASN A 72 4.61 -4.18 -16.53
N TYR A 73 4.79 -5.45 -16.18
CA TYR A 73 6.13 -6.05 -16.16
C TYR A 73 6.61 -6.41 -17.57
N PRO A 74 7.63 -5.72 -18.09
CA PRO A 74 7.95 -5.76 -19.51
C PRO A 74 8.51 -7.08 -20.01
N SER A 75 9.04 -7.92 -19.09
CA SER A 75 9.71 -9.17 -19.47
C SER A 75 8.79 -10.37 -19.59
N LYS A 76 7.50 -10.21 -19.28
CA LYS A 76 6.51 -11.30 -19.25
C LYS A 76 5.15 -10.82 -19.75
N ASP A 77 4.49 -11.70 -20.48
CA ASP A 77 3.12 -11.51 -20.96
C ASP A 77 2.16 -12.17 -19.94
N TRP A 78 2.14 -11.59 -18.74
CA TRP A 78 1.28 -12.02 -17.64
C TRP A 78 0.12 -11.08 -17.46
N GLU A 79 -1.02 -11.63 -17.03
CA GLU A 79 -2.21 -10.86 -16.65
C GLU A 79 -2.65 -11.27 -15.25
N ALA A 80 -2.54 -10.37 -14.29
CA ALA A 80 -3.05 -10.63 -12.96
C ALA A 80 -4.57 -10.52 -12.93
N ILE A 81 -5.24 -11.62 -12.59
CA ILE A 81 -6.71 -11.67 -12.52
C ILE A 81 -7.23 -11.49 -11.09
N SER A 82 -6.41 -11.81 -10.10
CA SER A 82 -6.79 -11.72 -8.68
C SER A 82 -5.58 -11.71 -7.77
N ALA A 83 -5.82 -11.30 -6.54
CA ALA A 83 -4.91 -11.52 -5.42
C ALA A 83 -5.62 -12.27 -4.30
N THR A 84 -4.90 -13.16 -3.62
CA THR A 84 -5.40 -13.94 -2.48
C THR A 84 -4.56 -13.64 -1.26
N PHE A 85 -5.19 -13.16 -0.20
CA PHE A 85 -4.56 -13.07 1.12
C PHE A 85 -4.78 -14.38 1.87
N ASP A 86 -3.70 -15.08 2.13
CA ASP A 86 -3.68 -16.36 2.84
C ASP A 86 -3.27 -16.14 4.29
N PHE A 87 -4.24 -16.25 5.21
CA PHE A 87 -4.03 -16.03 6.64
C PHE A 87 -3.46 -17.28 7.26
N ILE A 88 -2.19 -17.22 7.69
CA ILE A 88 -1.47 -18.35 8.29
C ILE A 88 -1.81 -18.58 9.77
N GLU A 89 -2.55 -17.66 10.39
CA GLU A 89 -3.13 -17.83 11.71
C GLU A 89 -4.62 -18.18 11.60
N PRO A 90 -5.13 -19.11 12.41
CA PRO A 90 -6.53 -19.48 12.36
C PRO A 90 -7.43 -18.37 12.94
N ASP A 91 -8.66 -18.31 12.46
CA ASP A 91 -9.70 -17.43 13.02
C ASP A 91 -10.17 -17.94 14.41
N LYS A 92 -11.13 -17.22 15.02
CA LYS A 92 -11.73 -17.61 16.31
C LYS A 92 -12.41 -18.98 16.31
N LYS A 93 -12.74 -19.49 15.11
CA LYS A 93 -13.31 -20.84 14.92
C LYS A 93 -12.25 -21.89 14.65
N LYS A 94 -10.96 -21.54 14.75
CA LYS A 94 -9.81 -22.38 14.43
C LYS A 94 -9.74 -22.82 12.95
N GLU A 95 -10.27 -21.99 12.05
CA GLU A 95 -10.22 -22.22 10.59
C GLU A 95 -9.20 -21.28 9.93
N TYR A 96 -8.41 -21.81 9.01
CA TYR A 96 -7.50 -21.02 8.18
C TYR A 96 -8.29 -20.39 7.02
N ARG A 97 -8.15 -19.10 6.85
CA ARG A 97 -8.93 -18.33 5.88
C ARG A 97 -8.08 -17.82 4.73
N LYS A 98 -8.70 -17.81 3.55
CA LYS A 98 -8.15 -17.16 2.36
C LYS A 98 -9.19 -16.19 1.84
N GLU A 99 -8.77 -14.96 1.59
CA GLU A 99 -9.62 -13.92 1.02
C GLU A 99 -9.13 -13.56 -0.37
N LYS A 100 -9.94 -13.87 -1.37
CA LYS A 100 -9.64 -13.60 -2.77
C LYS A 100 -10.28 -12.28 -3.19
N ILE A 101 -9.47 -11.39 -3.75
CA ILE A 101 -9.91 -10.11 -4.31
C ILE A 101 -9.84 -10.22 -5.84
N VAL A 102 -10.97 -10.07 -6.48
CA VAL A 102 -11.06 -9.90 -7.94
C VAL A 102 -10.91 -8.41 -8.24
N ILE A 103 -10.00 -8.07 -9.14
CA ILE A 103 -9.61 -6.68 -9.40
C ILE A 103 -10.25 -6.22 -10.70
N THR A 104 -10.97 -5.12 -10.64
CA THR A 104 -11.67 -4.53 -11.78
C THR A 104 -10.83 -3.44 -12.46
N PRO A 105 -11.13 -3.05 -13.71
CA PRO A 105 -10.49 -1.89 -14.34
C PRO A 105 -10.66 -0.58 -13.55
N ALA A 106 -11.81 -0.38 -12.89
CA ALA A 106 -12.04 0.79 -12.05
C ALA A 106 -11.14 0.82 -10.82
N ASP A 107 -10.84 -0.34 -10.22
CA ASP A 107 -9.90 -0.46 -9.11
C ASP A 107 -8.48 -0.06 -9.55
N ILE A 108 -8.07 -0.51 -10.74
CA ILE A 108 -6.76 -0.16 -11.32
C ILE A 108 -6.64 1.35 -11.52
N GLU A 109 -7.66 1.97 -12.12
CA GLU A 109 -7.67 3.42 -12.33
C GLU A 109 -7.59 4.18 -11.00
N THR A 110 -8.38 3.78 -10.01
CA THR A 110 -8.40 4.39 -8.67
C THR A 110 -7.03 4.33 -8.01
N VAL A 111 -6.39 3.17 -7.97
CA VAL A 111 -5.08 3.02 -7.33
C VAL A 111 -3.98 3.71 -8.15
N THR A 112 -4.06 3.68 -9.48
CA THR A 112 -3.13 4.41 -10.34
C THR A 112 -3.18 5.91 -10.07
N GLN A 113 -4.36 6.49 -9.92
CA GLN A 113 -4.52 7.90 -9.56
C GLN A 113 -3.96 8.20 -8.15
N GLN A 114 -4.16 7.30 -7.19
CA GLN A 114 -3.55 7.44 -5.86
C GLN A 114 -2.02 7.43 -5.92
N ILE A 115 -1.44 6.53 -6.72
CA ILE A 115 0.02 6.43 -6.94
C ILE A 115 0.57 7.74 -7.52
N VAL A 116 -0.05 8.25 -8.60
CA VAL A 116 0.39 9.49 -9.26
C VAL A 116 0.31 10.66 -8.28
N ARG A 117 -0.81 10.82 -7.57
CA ARG A 117 -0.99 11.88 -6.57
C ARG A 117 0.06 11.83 -5.47
N VAL A 118 0.37 10.65 -4.96
CA VAL A 118 1.40 10.48 -3.92
C VAL A 118 2.78 10.83 -4.48
N TRP A 119 3.07 10.40 -5.70
CA TRP A 119 4.32 10.73 -6.37
C TRP A 119 4.50 12.23 -6.58
N GLU A 120 3.48 12.93 -7.06
CA GLU A 120 3.48 14.38 -7.21
C GLU A 120 3.77 15.10 -5.89
N LYS A 121 3.11 14.68 -4.80
CA LYS A 121 3.36 15.22 -3.47
C LYS A 121 4.81 15.00 -3.00
N ILE A 122 5.36 13.82 -3.28
CA ILE A 122 6.78 13.52 -2.98
C ILE A 122 7.71 14.44 -3.78
N GLN A 123 7.46 14.62 -5.08
CA GLN A 123 8.27 15.50 -5.94
C GLN A 123 8.19 16.97 -5.50
N ASN A 124 7.01 17.40 -5.08
CA ASN A 124 6.77 18.75 -4.56
C ASN A 124 7.21 18.94 -3.11
N ARG A 125 7.73 17.90 -2.46
CA ARG A 125 8.14 17.91 -1.03
C ARG A 125 6.98 18.29 -0.08
N GLU A 126 5.77 17.89 -0.40
CA GLU A 126 4.57 18.14 0.40
C GLU A 126 4.45 17.16 1.57
N PHE A 127 5.45 17.12 2.47
CA PHE A 127 5.49 16.16 3.56
C PHE A 127 4.75 16.64 4.82
N TYR A 128 4.46 17.94 4.92
CA TYR A 128 3.97 18.58 6.15
C TYR A 128 2.45 18.83 6.19
N ILE A 129 1.74 18.60 5.09
CA ILE A 129 0.30 18.91 5.00
C ILE A 129 -0.53 17.97 5.89
N GLY A 130 -0.07 16.74 6.13
CA GLY A 130 -0.78 15.75 6.93
C GLY A 130 -2.01 15.16 6.24
N CYS A 131 -2.70 14.26 6.93
CA CYS A 131 -3.86 13.55 6.39
C CYS A 131 -5.21 14.21 6.71
N GLY A 132 -5.23 15.34 7.41
CA GLY A 132 -6.42 16.06 7.83
C GLY A 132 -7.16 15.48 9.04
N LYS A 133 -6.68 14.39 9.65
CA LYS A 133 -7.26 13.80 10.86
C LYS A 133 -6.57 14.40 12.09
N GLU A 134 -7.34 14.98 13.01
CA GLU A 134 -6.81 15.63 14.23
C GLU A 134 -6.05 14.65 15.14
N ASP A 135 -6.53 13.42 15.25
CA ASP A 135 -5.96 12.38 16.10
C ASP A 135 -4.96 11.46 15.38
N CYS A 136 -4.48 11.83 14.19
CA CYS A 136 -3.52 11.03 13.47
C CYS A 136 -2.17 11.02 14.18
N HIS A 137 -1.78 9.86 14.71
CA HIS A 137 -0.52 9.68 15.43
C HIS A 137 0.70 10.14 14.61
N TRP A 138 0.76 9.80 13.33
CA TRP A 138 1.89 10.16 12.47
C TRP A 138 1.97 11.66 12.16
N CYS A 139 0.82 12.30 11.89
CA CYS A 139 0.81 13.74 11.66
C CYS A 139 1.19 14.53 12.92
N ASN A 140 0.73 14.07 14.07
CA ASN A 140 1.07 14.69 15.34
C ASN A 140 2.54 14.46 15.69
N PHE A 141 3.10 13.29 15.42
CA PHE A 141 4.51 12.99 15.61
C PHE A 141 5.40 13.94 14.78
N VAL A 142 5.08 14.14 13.49
CA VAL A 142 5.85 15.05 12.62
C VAL A 142 5.80 16.50 13.15
N LYS A 143 4.60 16.97 13.50
CA LYS A 143 4.43 18.33 14.07
C LYS A 143 5.24 18.52 15.36
N THR A 144 5.23 17.53 16.25
CA THR A 144 5.95 17.59 17.52
C THR A 144 7.47 17.62 17.31
N ASN A 145 7.97 16.82 16.34
CA ASN A 145 9.40 16.81 16.03
C ASN A 145 9.89 18.12 15.40
N GLU A 146 9.10 18.72 14.51
CA GLU A 146 9.44 20.04 13.95
C GLU A 146 9.53 21.11 15.02
N MET A 147 8.60 21.13 15.95
CA MET A 147 8.66 22.07 17.08
C MET A 147 9.89 21.81 17.96
N ALA A 148 10.23 20.55 18.19
CA ALA A 148 11.40 20.20 18.99
C ALA A 148 12.72 20.64 18.33
N VAL A 149 12.86 20.43 17.02
CA VAL A 149 14.02 20.86 16.24
C VAL A 149 14.14 22.39 16.23
N ALA A 150 13.04 23.09 15.96
CA ALA A 150 13.05 24.56 15.93
C ALA A 150 13.42 25.19 17.30
N LEU A 151 12.94 24.60 18.39
CA LEU A 151 13.28 25.07 19.72
C LEU A 151 14.78 24.84 20.05
N HIS A 152 15.35 23.74 19.63
CA HIS A 152 16.76 23.42 19.86
C HIS A 152 17.69 24.38 19.10
N GLU A 153 17.35 24.72 17.85
CA GLU A 153 18.11 25.71 17.07
C GLU A 153 18.06 27.09 17.70
N LEU A 154 16.93 27.52 18.27
CA LEU A 154 16.79 28.79 18.97
C LEU A 154 17.58 28.85 20.28
N GLU A 155 17.69 27.74 21.00
CA GLU A 155 18.49 27.67 22.24
C GLU A 155 20.00 27.73 21.97
N GLU A 156 20.46 27.19 20.81
CA GLU A 156 21.89 27.28 20.43
C GLU A 156 22.28 28.68 19.96
N GLU A 157 21.39 29.45 19.31
CA GLU A 157 21.64 30.84 18.92
C GLU A 157 21.71 31.81 20.13
N GLU A 158 20.96 31.52 21.20
CA GLU A 158 21.00 32.35 22.45
C GLU A 158 22.17 31.99 23.39
N SER A 159 22.90 30.90 23.15
CA SER A 159 23.98 30.41 24.00
C SER A 159 25.40 30.81 23.54
N GLU A 160 25.56 31.52 22.44
CA GLU A 160 26.85 32.07 22.01
C GLU A 160 27.09 33.47 22.64
N PRO A 161 28.20 33.67 23.40
CA PRO A 161 28.52 34.92 24.12
C PRO A 161 29.07 36.02 23.18
#